data_01ddc7d6dca15be1b807d20e41c529a4
#
_entry.id   01ddc7d6dca15be1b807d20e41c529a4
#
_cell.length_a   1.000
_cell.length_b   1.000
_cell.length_c   1.000
_cell.angle_alpha   90.00
_cell.angle_beta   90.00
_cell.angle_gamma   90.00
#
_symmetry.space_group_name_H-M   'P 1'
#
loop_
_entity.id
_entity.type
_entity.pdbx_description
1 polymer ?
#
loop_
_entity_poly.entity_id
_entity_poly.type
_entity_poly.pdbx_seq_one_letter_code
_entity_poly.pdbx_strand_id
1 'polypeptide(L)'
;MTRRKLPFHAAAATILALAAAPGAPAQAQDGGRGHIVTIGAGAQVYPDYPGAAGYGVFPLLVGGLRRPGAPMPFEAPDQGFGFGLLGSDSPVDIGPVLSFQSKREEADVGAPVGDVGLTPELGGFVQAWLGDHVRLRVDLRHGLGGHKGTLGDVGADFVMRHGDRYIFSIGPRMRFSDGRYQDAYFRVTPAAAAASGLAPFDPDGGGVHAAGVSSGLTVRAGRDWGVNGYAGYDRLVGDAARSPIVRDRGSRNQFSAGLALFYEFRVGL
;
A
#
# COMPACT_ATOMS: atom_id res chain seq x y z
N MET A 1 1.44 34.80 -23.38
CA MET A 1 1.63 33.33 -23.29
C MET A 1 3.05 33.07 -22.71
N THR A 2 3.17 32.99 -21.42
CA THR A 2 4.48 32.76 -20.75
C THR A 2 4.29 31.56 -19.85
N ARG A 3 4.81 30.40 -20.29
CA ARG A 3 4.85 29.17 -19.51
C ARG A 3 5.80 29.37 -18.32
N ARG A 4 5.26 29.52 -17.12
CA ARG A 4 6.02 29.40 -15.86
C ARG A 4 6.27 27.91 -15.59
N LYS A 5 7.53 27.53 -15.66
CA LYS A 5 8.03 26.26 -15.12
C LYS A 5 7.94 26.36 -13.59
N LEU A 6 7.13 25.52 -12.97
CA LEU A 6 7.13 25.33 -11.51
C LEU A 6 8.36 24.52 -11.10
N PRO A 7 9.03 24.88 -9.99
CA PRO A 7 10.18 24.12 -9.52
C PRO A 7 9.72 22.81 -8.89
N PHE A 8 10.38 21.73 -9.27
CA PHE A 8 10.35 20.43 -8.60
C PHE A 8 10.84 20.61 -7.16
N HIS A 9 9.93 20.57 -6.20
CA HIS A 9 10.31 20.37 -4.81
C HIS A 9 10.48 18.88 -4.58
N ALA A 10 11.74 18.43 -4.67
CA ALA A 10 12.12 17.11 -4.21
C ALA A 10 11.94 17.09 -2.68
N ALA A 11 10.89 16.45 -2.21
CA ALA A 11 10.78 16.08 -0.82
C ALA A 11 11.88 15.05 -0.53
N ALA A 12 12.96 15.49 0.11
CA ALA A 12 14.02 14.62 0.58
C ALA A 12 13.45 13.69 1.66
N ALA A 13 13.08 12.49 1.26
CA ALA A 13 12.85 11.40 2.20
C ALA A 13 14.21 11.04 2.78
N THR A 14 14.45 11.42 4.04
CA THR A 14 15.62 10.99 4.81
C THR A 14 15.48 9.48 5.02
N ILE A 15 16.09 8.71 4.13
CA ILE A 15 16.27 7.27 4.29
C ILE A 15 17.25 7.09 5.43
N LEU A 16 16.79 6.56 6.55
CA LEU A 16 17.66 6.07 7.61
C LEU A 16 18.41 4.85 7.07
N ALA A 17 19.54 5.09 6.44
CA ALA A 17 20.45 4.06 6.00
C ALA A 17 21.11 3.46 7.24
N LEU A 18 20.61 2.33 7.70
CA LEU A 18 21.33 1.45 8.62
C LEU A 18 22.50 0.85 7.81
N ALA A 19 23.65 1.50 7.84
CA ALA A 19 24.88 1.01 7.22
C ALA A 19 25.30 -0.26 7.96
N ALA A 20 24.94 -1.42 7.44
CA ALA A 20 25.57 -2.68 7.81
C ALA A 20 26.91 -2.75 7.09
N ALA A 21 28.01 -2.64 7.83
CA ALA A 21 29.35 -2.89 7.33
C ALA A 21 29.42 -4.32 6.75
N PRO A 22 30.12 -4.55 5.63
CA PRO A 22 30.30 -5.89 5.09
C PRO A 22 31.27 -6.66 5.98
N GLY A 23 30.74 -7.42 6.95
CA GLY A 23 31.47 -8.46 7.63
C GLY A 23 31.61 -9.66 6.69
N ALA A 24 32.82 -10.19 6.55
CA ALA A 24 33.11 -11.38 5.77
C ALA A 24 32.19 -12.56 6.16
N PRO A 25 31.79 -13.43 5.21
CA PRO A 25 30.89 -14.54 5.50
C PRO A 25 31.61 -15.58 6.36
N ALA A 26 31.23 -15.66 7.63
CA ALA A 26 31.49 -16.86 8.41
C ALA A 26 30.60 -17.95 7.87
N GLN A 27 31.17 -18.96 7.21
CA GLN A 27 30.49 -20.21 6.87
C GLN A 27 30.24 -20.98 8.16
N ALA A 28 29.09 -20.79 8.75
CA ALA A 28 28.59 -21.69 9.78
C ALA A 28 27.69 -22.73 9.10
N GLN A 29 28.19 -23.91 8.93
CA GLN A 29 27.38 -25.12 8.78
C GLN A 29 26.71 -25.38 10.12
N ASP A 30 25.47 -24.91 10.29
CA ASP A 30 24.63 -25.33 11.39
C ASP A 30 23.21 -25.62 10.91
N GLY A 31 22.80 -26.86 11.20
CA GLY A 31 21.49 -27.36 10.84
C GLY A 31 20.36 -26.60 11.54
N GLY A 32 19.53 -25.96 10.77
CA GLY A 32 18.13 -25.70 11.15
C GLY A 32 17.84 -24.54 12.10
N ARG A 33 18.81 -23.83 12.66
CA ARG A 33 18.61 -22.66 13.52
C ARG A 33 18.92 -21.37 12.75
N GLY A 34 17.98 -20.43 12.76
CA GLY A 34 18.14 -19.14 12.09
C GLY A 34 16.91 -18.74 11.31
N HIS A 35 16.95 -17.55 10.75
CA HIS A 35 15.90 -16.99 9.90
C HIS A 35 16.47 -16.49 8.57
N ILE A 36 15.69 -16.55 7.53
CA ILE A 36 15.97 -15.86 6.28
C ILE A 36 15.23 -14.52 6.33
N VAL A 37 15.98 -13.44 6.24
CA VAL A 37 15.49 -12.08 6.19
C VAL A 37 15.48 -11.63 4.74
N THR A 38 14.37 -11.12 4.28
CA THR A 38 14.23 -10.47 2.97
C THR A 38 14.18 -8.97 3.19
N ILE A 39 15.01 -8.21 2.48
CA ILE A 39 14.94 -6.76 2.40
C ILE A 39 14.99 -6.34 0.95
N GLY A 40 14.21 -5.34 0.60
CA GLY A 40 14.18 -4.83 -0.76
C GLY A 40 13.71 -3.39 -0.82
N ALA A 41 14.06 -2.73 -1.91
CA ALA A 41 13.66 -1.37 -2.18
C ALA A 41 13.47 -1.14 -3.67
N GLY A 42 12.59 -0.20 -3.98
CA GLY A 42 12.28 0.18 -5.34
C GLY A 42 11.45 1.46 -5.38
N ALA A 43 10.74 1.63 -6.47
CA ALA A 43 9.86 2.77 -6.67
C ALA A 43 8.47 2.31 -7.11
N GLN A 44 7.47 3.09 -6.74
CA GLN A 44 6.09 2.91 -7.17
C GLN A 44 5.49 4.23 -7.61
N VAL A 45 4.60 4.14 -8.58
CA VAL A 45 3.72 5.23 -9.02
C VAL A 45 2.35 5.00 -8.39
N TYR A 46 1.85 6.03 -7.75
CA TYR A 46 0.58 5.98 -7.02
C TYR A 46 -0.12 7.35 -7.15
N PRO A 47 -1.47 7.43 -7.10
CA PRO A 47 -2.16 8.72 -7.08
C PRO A 47 -1.66 9.60 -5.92
N ASP A 48 -1.48 10.89 -6.16
CA ASP A 48 -0.95 11.83 -5.16
C ASP A 48 -1.76 11.79 -3.85
N TYR A 49 -3.08 11.65 -3.98
CA TYR A 49 -4.03 11.40 -2.89
C TYR A 49 -5.25 10.64 -3.42
N PRO A 50 -6.12 10.06 -2.56
CA PRO A 50 -7.33 9.36 -2.99
C PRO A 50 -8.25 10.24 -3.84
N GLY A 51 -8.38 9.89 -5.12
CA GLY A 51 -9.17 10.66 -6.08
C GLY A 51 -8.37 11.68 -6.89
N ALA A 52 -7.07 11.78 -6.72
CA ALA A 52 -6.23 12.64 -7.55
C ALA A 52 -6.24 12.20 -9.02
N ALA A 53 -6.10 13.18 -9.94
CA ALA A 53 -5.76 12.93 -11.34
C ALA A 53 -4.25 12.87 -11.56
N GLY A 54 -3.47 13.45 -10.65
CA GLY A 54 -2.00 13.43 -10.63
C GLY A 54 -1.44 12.17 -9.96
N TYR A 55 -0.20 11.87 -10.28
CA TYR A 55 0.52 10.70 -9.77
C TYR A 55 1.89 11.11 -9.26
N GLY A 56 2.26 10.59 -8.09
CA GLY A 56 3.57 10.72 -7.51
C GLY A 56 4.41 9.44 -7.60
N VAL A 57 5.72 9.60 -7.44
CA VAL A 57 6.65 8.49 -7.29
C VAL A 57 7.00 8.37 -5.81
N PHE A 58 6.81 7.17 -5.26
CA PHE A 58 7.03 6.88 -3.85
C PHE A 58 7.99 5.71 -3.69
N PRO A 59 8.69 5.60 -2.54
CA PRO A 59 9.46 4.39 -2.23
C PRO A 59 8.55 3.16 -2.18
N LEU A 60 9.03 2.05 -2.73
CA LEU A 60 8.46 0.72 -2.54
C LEU A 60 9.45 -0.09 -1.71
N LEU A 61 9.03 -0.47 -0.51
CA LEU A 61 9.84 -1.30 0.38
C LEU A 61 9.30 -2.72 0.38
N VAL A 62 10.21 -3.69 0.39
CA VAL A 62 9.90 -5.12 0.50
C VAL A 62 10.61 -5.66 1.73
N GLY A 63 9.89 -6.37 2.57
CA GLY A 63 10.44 -6.99 3.78
C GLY A 63 9.81 -8.34 4.02
N GLY A 64 10.55 -9.26 4.65
CA GLY A 64 10.02 -10.58 4.99
C GLY A 64 10.93 -11.32 5.95
N LEU A 65 10.33 -12.26 6.67
CA LEU A 65 11.02 -13.15 7.58
C LEU A 65 10.47 -14.57 7.40
N ARG A 66 11.36 -15.55 7.21
CA ARG A 66 10.95 -16.95 7.11
C ARG A 66 11.99 -17.88 7.74
N ARG A 67 11.57 -19.09 8.10
CA ARG A 67 12.50 -20.15 8.54
C ARG A 67 13.24 -20.74 7.34
N PRO A 68 14.49 -21.20 7.50
CA PRO A 68 15.17 -21.98 6.47
C PRO A 68 14.33 -23.20 6.07
N GLY A 69 14.19 -23.43 4.76
CA GLY A 69 13.36 -24.52 4.23
C GLY A 69 11.86 -24.20 4.10
N ALA A 70 11.35 -23.15 4.73
CA ALA A 70 10.00 -22.68 4.48
C ALA A 70 9.91 -22.00 3.09
N PRO A 71 8.79 -22.15 2.37
CA PRO A 71 8.59 -21.45 1.10
C PRO A 71 8.60 -19.93 1.30
N MET A 72 8.92 -19.18 0.22
CA MET A 72 8.83 -17.72 0.23
C MET A 72 7.40 -17.30 0.62
N PRO A 73 7.20 -16.44 1.62
CA PRO A 73 5.87 -15.98 2.00
C PRO A 73 5.24 -15.20 0.84
N PHE A 74 3.93 -15.29 0.74
CA PHE A 74 3.17 -14.45 -0.18
C PHE A 74 2.68 -13.22 0.58
N GLU A 75 3.00 -12.06 0.05
CA GLU A 75 2.47 -10.77 0.47
C GLU A 75 1.92 -10.07 -0.76
N ALA A 76 0.65 -9.63 -0.70
CA ALA A 76 0.11 -8.87 -1.80
C ALA A 76 0.70 -7.45 -1.79
N PRO A 77 1.04 -6.93 -2.97
CA PRO A 77 1.85 -5.71 -3.07
C PRO A 77 1.14 -4.43 -2.63
N ASP A 78 -0.18 -4.46 -2.55
CA ASP A 78 -1.04 -3.35 -2.14
C ASP A 78 -1.43 -3.38 -0.66
N GLN A 79 -0.82 -4.27 0.12
CA GLN A 79 -1.03 -4.38 1.57
C GLN A 79 -0.02 -3.54 2.35
N GLY A 80 -0.44 -3.13 3.57
CA GLY A 80 0.49 -2.53 4.52
C GLY A 80 1.50 -3.53 5.07
N PHE A 81 2.50 -3.01 5.76
CA PHE A 81 3.50 -3.83 6.47
C PHE A 81 2.84 -4.55 7.63
N GLY A 82 2.98 -5.86 7.68
CA GLY A 82 2.41 -6.68 8.75
C GLY A 82 3.15 -8.01 8.90
N PHE A 83 2.87 -8.70 9.98
CA PHE A 83 3.38 -10.07 10.20
C PHE A 83 2.33 -10.92 10.89
N GLY A 84 2.30 -12.18 10.50
CA GLY A 84 1.38 -13.16 11.07
C GLY A 84 1.84 -13.67 12.44
N LEU A 85 0.88 -13.92 13.32
CA LEU A 85 1.10 -14.38 14.69
C LEU A 85 0.91 -15.89 14.86
N LEU A 86 0.12 -16.54 13.97
CA LEU A 86 -0.21 -17.97 14.11
C LEU A 86 0.79 -18.89 13.41
N GLY A 87 1.66 -18.32 12.57
CA GLY A 87 2.70 -19.05 11.86
C GLY A 87 2.25 -19.68 10.53
N SER A 88 3.23 -20.13 9.75
CA SER A 88 3.04 -20.59 8.36
C SER A 88 2.24 -21.90 8.21
N ASP A 89 2.06 -22.64 9.28
CA ASP A 89 1.40 -23.97 9.25
C ASP A 89 -0.12 -23.85 9.47
N SER A 90 -0.61 -22.67 9.84
CA SER A 90 -2.02 -22.41 10.02
C SER A 90 -2.66 -21.93 8.70
N PRO A 91 -3.82 -22.48 8.31
CA PRO A 91 -4.57 -21.96 7.18
C PRO A 91 -5.17 -20.57 7.44
N VAL A 92 -5.26 -20.16 8.71
CA VAL A 92 -5.73 -18.85 9.14
C VAL A 92 -4.61 -18.15 9.87
N ASP A 93 -4.44 -16.86 9.60
CA ASP A 93 -3.47 -16.03 10.31
C ASP A 93 -4.08 -14.69 10.67
N ILE A 94 -3.59 -14.12 11.75
CA ILE A 94 -3.95 -12.79 12.26
C ILE A 94 -2.68 -12.03 12.59
N GLY A 95 -2.72 -10.72 12.55
CA GLY A 95 -1.54 -9.95 12.93
C GLY A 95 -1.78 -8.45 12.87
N PRO A 96 -0.81 -7.67 13.38
CA PRO A 96 -0.80 -6.23 13.22
C PRO A 96 -0.49 -5.82 11.79
N VAL A 97 -0.98 -4.64 11.39
CA VAL A 97 -0.67 -4.02 10.12
C VAL A 97 -0.42 -2.53 10.30
N LEU A 98 0.61 -2.02 9.61
CA LEU A 98 0.96 -0.62 9.49
C LEU A 98 0.91 -0.22 8.02
N SER A 99 0.22 0.87 7.71
CA SER A 99 0.18 1.47 6.38
C SER A 99 0.41 2.97 6.45
N PHE A 100 0.55 3.61 5.30
CA PHE A 100 0.69 5.06 5.21
C PHE A 100 -0.20 5.58 4.10
N GLN A 101 -1.06 6.56 4.43
CA GLN A 101 -1.86 7.28 3.46
C GLN A 101 -1.19 8.60 3.13
N SER A 102 -1.04 8.90 1.83
CA SER A 102 -0.41 10.12 1.36
C SER A 102 -1.18 11.37 1.79
N LYS A 103 -0.44 12.46 1.95
CA LYS A 103 -1.01 13.79 2.20
C LYS A 103 -1.82 14.29 1.01
N ARG A 104 -2.74 15.24 1.26
CA ARG A 104 -3.40 16.07 0.26
C ARG A 104 -3.34 17.52 0.73
N GLU A 105 -2.76 18.39 -0.06
CA GLU A 105 -2.73 19.84 0.17
C GLU A 105 -3.82 20.53 -0.65
N GLU A 106 -4.31 21.66 -0.17
CA GLU A 106 -5.29 22.47 -0.92
C GLU A 106 -4.79 22.85 -2.31
N ALA A 107 -3.48 23.08 -2.43
CA ALA A 107 -2.82 23.38 -3.70
C ALA A 107 -2.92 22.23 -4.71
N ASP A 108 -2.95 20.96 -4.25
CA ASP A 108 -3.07 19.79 -5.12
C ASP A 108 -4.47 19.72 -5.74
N VAL A 109 -5.48 20.19 -5.02
CA VAL A 109 -6.86 20.24 -5.48
C VAL A 109 -7.16 21.55 -6.24
N GLY A 110 -6.43 22.62 -5.93
CA GLY A 110 -6.69 23.99 -6.41
C GLY A 110 -7.96 24.59 -5.80
N ALA A 111 -8.32 24.19 -4.57
CA ALA A 111 -9.50 24.64 -3.84
C ALA A 111 -9.24 24.59 -2.33
N PRO A 112 -9.83 25.52 -1.53
CA PRO A 112 -9.62 25.58 -0.08
C PRO A 112 -10.47 24.54 0.66
N VAL A 113 -10.15 23.26 0.45
CA VAL A 113 -10.87 22.09 0.99
C VAL A 113 -10.22 21.55 2.27
N GLY A 114 -9.22 22.26 2.82
CA GLY A 114 -8.42 21.86 3.95
C GLY A 114 -7.28 20.89 3.57
N ASP A 115 -6.21 20.91 4.33
CA ASP A 115 -5.09 19.99 4.16
C ASP A 115 -5.33 18.68 4.92
N VAL A 116 -4.89 17.59 4.35
CA VAL A 116 -4.80 16.28 5.01
C VAL A 116 -3.33 15.88 5.08
N GLY A 117 -2.79 15.80 6.29
CA GLY A 117 -1.39 15.40 6.49
C GLY A 117 -1.13 13.94 6.15
N LEU A 118 0.16 13.59 5.93
CA LEU A 118 0.60 12.20 5.85
C LEU A 118 0.08 11.44 7.09
N THR A 119 -0.61 10.33 6.86
CA THR A 119 -1.29 9.60 7.91
C THR A 119 -0.72 8.19 8.04
N PRO A 120 0.03 7.89 9.12
CA PRO A 120 0.26 6.52 9.54
C PRO A 120 -1.07 5.87 9.93
N GLU A 121 -1.30 4.66 9.47
CA GLU A 121 -2.48 3.86 9.77
C GLU A 121 -2.05 2.58 10.49
N LEU A 122 -2.55 2.37 11.71
CA LEU A 122 -2.26 1.20 12.52
C LEU A 122 -3.52 0.37 12.70
N GLY A 123 -3.38 -0.94 12.62
CA GLY A 123 -4.51 -1.84 12.76
C GLY A 123 -4.14 -3.30 12.81
N GLY A 124 -5.04 -4.14 12.35
CA GLY A 124 -4.86 -5.58 12.29
C GLY A 124 -5.45 -6.19 11.04
N PHE A 125 -5.04 -7.41 10.78
CA PHE A 125 -5.57 -8.22 9.69
C PHE A 125 -5.99 -9.61 10.16
N VAL A 126 -6.90 -10.20 9.40
CA VAL A 126 -7.21 -11.62 9.39
C VAL A 126 -7.06 -12.11 7.95
N GLN A 127 -6.38 -13.22 7.76
CA GLN A 127 -6.30 -13.87 6.45
C GLN A 127 -6.54 -15.37 6.57
N ALA A 128 -7.05 -15.97 5.49
CA ALA A 128 -7.30 -17.40 5.40
C ALA A 128 -6.89 -17.92 4.03
N TRP A 129 -6.25 -19.08 4.01
CA TRP A 129 -5.93 -19.82 2.80
C TRP A 129 -6.98 -20.91 2.55
N LEU A 130 -7.55 -20.90 1.37
CA LEU A 130 -8.46 -21.94 0.86
C LEU A 130 -7.66 -22.82 -0.11
N GLY A 131 -7.11 -23.89 0.41
CA GLY A 131 -6.11 -24.69 -0.30
C GLY A 131 -4.82 -23.88 -0.55
N ASP A 132 -4.10 -24.25 -1.62
CA ASP A 132 -2.76 -23.71 -1.91
C ASP A 132 -2.78 -22.44 -2.77
N HIS A 133 -3.94 -22.08 -3.30
CA HIS A 133 -4.03 -21.09 -4.38
C HIS A 133 -4.90 -19.87 -4.08
N VAL A 134 -5.80 -19.94 -3.11
CA VAL A 134 -6.69 -18.83 -2.83
C VAL A 134 -6.46 -18.30 -1.43
N ARG A 135 -6.14 -17.02 -1.32
CA ARG A 135 -6.06 -16.31 -0.05
C ARG A 135 -7.18 -15.28 0.05
N LEU A 136 -7.87 -15.28 1.16
CA LEU A 136 -8.78 -14.21 1.57
C LEU A 136 -8.11 -13.39 2.66
N ARG A 137 -8.28 -12.07 2.62
CA ARG A 137 -7.75 -11.17 3.64
C ARG A 137 -8.68 -10.00 3.91
N VAL A 138 -8.77 -9.64 5.17
CA VAL A 138 -9.45 -8.44 5.67
C VAL A 138 -8.49 -7.68 6.54
N ASP A 139 -8.30 -6.39 6.26
CA ASP A 139 -7.57 -5.45 7.08
C ASP A 139 -8.54 -4.42 7.68
N LEU A 140 -8.27 -4.00 8.91
CA LEU A 140 -8.92 -2.85 9.53
C LEU A 140 -7.85 -1.97 10.17
N ARG A 141 -7.81 -0.69 9.77
CA ARG A 141 -6.78 0.26 10.20
C ARG A 141 -7.41 1.58 10.61
N HIS A 142 -6.77 2.27 11.54
CA HIS A 142 -7.13 3.60 11.99
C HIS A 142 -6.00 4.60 11.76
N GLY A 143 -6.32 5.75 11.18
CA GLY A 143 -5.36 6.80 10.87
C GLY A 143 -4.95 7.62 12.09
N LEU A 144 -3.66 7.70 12.33
CA LEU A 144 -3.06 8.46 13.42
C LEU A 144 -2.60 9.84 12.92
N GLY A 145 -3.42 10.85 13.09
CA GLY A 145 -3.20 12.19 12.53
C GLY A 145 -4.02 12.42 11.26
N GLY A 146 -3.56 13.17 10.31
CA GLY A 146 -4.17 13.44 9.00
C GLY A 146 -5.69 13.26 8.93
N HIS A 147 -6.16 12.19 8.31
CA HIS A 147 -7.60 11.93 8.14
C HIS A 147 -8.32 11.41 9.41
N LYS A 148 -7.63 10.87 10.40
CA LYS A 148 -8.20 10.35 11.68
C LYS A 148 -9.39 9.39 11.52
N GLY A 149 -9.55 8.82 10.34
CA GLY A 149 -10.63 7.89 10.00
C GLY A 149 -10.21 6.44 10.12
N THR A 150 -11.18 5.55 10.01
CA THR A 150 -10.98 4.10 9.98
C THR A 150 -11.22 3.58 8.57
N LEU A 151 -10.29 2.75 8.10
CA LEU A 151 -10.35 2.10 6.79
C LEU A 151 -10.38 0.59 6.96
N GLY A 152 -11.02 -0.05 6.01
CA GLY A 152 -11.01 -1.50 5.88
C GLY A 152 -10.80 -1.91 4.42
N ASP A 153 -10.00 -2.94 4.22
CA ASP A 153 -9.79 -3.55 2.93
C ASP A 153 -10.20 -5.01 2.97
N VAL A 154 -10.89 -5.47 1.93
CA VAL A 154 -11.15 -6.89 1.69
C VAL A 154 -10.54 -7.26 0.36
N GLY A 155 -9.75 -8.31 0.37
CA GLY A 155 -9.11 -8.85 -0.83
C GLY A 155 -9.24 -10.37 -0.91
N ALA A 156 -9.30 -10.85 -2.15
CA ALA A 156 -9.12 -12.25 -2.47
C ALA A 156 -8.00 -12.34 -3.52
N ASP A 157 -7.05 -13.24 -3.32
CA ASP A 157 -5.94 -13.43 -4.24
C ASP A 157 -5.94 -14.84 -4.77
N PHE A 158 -5.88 -15.00 -6.08
CA PHE A 158 -5.46 -16.23 -6.70
C PHE A 158 -3.93 -16.22 -6.84
N VAL A 159 -3.27 -17.17 -6.21
CA VAL A 159 -1.81 -17.23 -6.09
C VAL A 159 -1.28 -18.46 -6.79
N MET A 160 -0.39 -18.26 -7.75
CA MET A 160 0.34 -19.32 -8.44
C MET A 160 1.80 -19.28 -8.00
N ARG A 161 2.34 -20.45 -7.64
CA ARG A 161 3.73 -20.61 -7.21
C ARG A 161 4.44 -21.66 -8.06
N HIS A 162 5.68 -21.40 -8.37
CA HIS A 162 6.58 -22.41 -8.92
C HIS A 162 7.79 -22.54 -8.02
N GLY A 163 7.64 -23.31 -6.95
CA GLY A 163 8.61 -23.37 -5.87
C GLY A 163 8.92 -21.98 -5.31
N ASP A 164 10.20 -21.72 -5.07
CA ASP A 164 10.70 -20.39 -4.69
C ASP A 164 11.13 -19.55 -5.90
N ARG A 165 10.87 -20.01 -7.14
CA ARG A 165 11.34 -19.33 -8.34
C ARG A 165 10.48 -18.12 -8.70
N TYR A 166 9.17 -18.28 -8.66
CA TYR A 166 8.25 -17.16 -8.84
C TYR A 166 6.94 -17.36 -8.08
N ILE A 167 6.33 -16.25 -7.73
CA ILE A 167 4.99 -16.16 -7.17
C ILE A 167 4.25 -15.11 -8.02
N PHE A 168 3.16 -15.51 -8.64
CA PHE A 168 2.23 -14.61 -9.33
C PHE A 168 0.93 -14.55 -8.55
N SER A 169 0.32 -13.38 -8.46
CA SER A 169 -0.99 -13.21 -7.86
C SER A 169 -1.85 -12.25 -8.66
N ILE A 170 -3.14 -12.46 -8.58
CA ILE A 170 -4.16 -11.53 -9.07
C ILE A 170 -5.42 -11.69 -8.23
N GLY A 171 -6.10 -10.56 -7.94
CA GLY A 171 -7.34 -10.67 -7.19
C GLY A 171 -8.09 -9.38 -7.01
N PRO A 172 -9.42 -9.48 -6.77
CA PRO A 172 -10.29 -8.34 -6.52
C PRO A 172 -9.98 -7.67 -5.17
N ARG A 173 -10.31 -6.39 -5.11
CA ARG A 173 -10.21 -5.54 -3.92
C ARG A 173 -11.50 -4.78 -3.70
N MET A 174 -11.85 -4.60 -2.42
CA MET A 174 -12.91 -3.71 -1.99
C MET A 174 -12.44 -2.93 -0.77
N ARG A 175 -12.59 -1.61 -0.82
CA ARG A 175 -12.11 -0.69 0.21
C ARG A 175 -13.27 0.08 0.81
N PHE A 176 -13.32 0.13 2.13
CA PHE A 176 -14.29 0.93 2.88
C PHE A 176 -13.60 1.88 3.83
N SER A 177 -14.35 2.90 4.20
CA SER A 177 -13.90 3.88 5.18
C SER A 177 -15.08 4.41 5.98
N ASP A 178 -14.78 4.95 7.14
CA ASP A 178 -15.76 5.68 7.95
C ASP A 178 -16.01 7.10 7.42
N GLY A 179 -16.98 7.78 8.02
CA GLY A 179 -17.33 9.15 7.65
C GLY A 179 -16.18 10.15 7.83
N ARG A 180 -15.28 9.94 8.81
CA ARG A 180 -14.14 10.85 9.03
C ARG A 180 -13.16 10.83 7.87
N TYR A 181 -12.88 9.65 7.33
CA TYR A 181 -12.06 9.52 6.13
C TYR A 181 -12.74 10.15 4.92
N GLN A 182 -14.06 9.89 4.75
CA GLN A 182 -14.84 10.46 3.66
C GLN A 182 -14.84 12.00 3.73
N ASP A 183 -15.04 12.56 4.92
CA ASP A 183 -14.98 14.00 5.15
C ASP A 183 -13.61 14.57 4.83
N ALA A 184 -12.55 13.91 5.29
CA ALA A 184 -11.19 14.39 5.10
C ALA A 184 -10.82 14.52 3.63
N TYR A 185 -11.23 13.57 2.77
CA TYR A 185 -10.80 13.56 1.37
C TYR A 185 -11.84 14.06 0.37
N PHE A 186 -13.13 14.00 0.70
CA PHE A 186 -14.19 14.17 -0.31
C PHE A 186 -15.20 15.28 0.00
N ARG A 187 -15.20 15.86 1.20
CA ARG A 187 -16.09 16.95 1.58
C ARG A 187 -15.71 18.26 0.89
N VAL A 188 -16.72 19.01 0.45
CA VAL A 188 -16.60 20.39 -0.01
C VAL A 188 -17.56 21.24 0.80
N THR A 189 -17.03 22.04 1.73
CA THR A 189 -17.85 22.92 2.57
C THR A 189 -18.48 24.03 1.72
N PRO A 190 -19.61 24.66 2.17
CA PRO A 190 -20.18 25.80 1.47
C PRO A 190 -19.18 26.95 1.25
N ALA A 191 -18.28 27.19 2.21
CA ALA A 191 -17.24 28.21 2.10
C ALA A 191 -16.21 27.86 1.02
N ALA A 192 -15.75 26.59 0.99
CA ALA A 192 -14.84 26.10 -0.05
C ALA A 192 -15.50 26.14 -1.44
N ALA A 193 -16.77 25.79 -1.53
CA ALA A 193 -17.56 25.85 -2.76
C ALA A 193 -17.62 27.30 -3.31
N ALA A 194 -17.97 28.25 -2.46
CA ALA A 194 -18.03 29.66 -2.86
C ALA A 194 -16.68 30.23 -3.34
N ALA A 195 -15.58 29.77 -2.73
CA ALA A 195 -14.24 30.24 -3.06
C ALA A 195 -13.62 29.55 -4.30
N SER A 196 -14.07 28.35 -4.67
CA SER A 196 -13.43 27.53 -5.71
C SER A 196 -14.28 27.28 -6.95
N GLY A 197 -15.59 27.55 -6.88
CA GLY A 197 -16.55 27.21 -7.92
C GLY A 197 -16.94 25.73 -7.98
N LEU A 198 -16.43 24.88 -7.04
CA LEU A 198 -16.92 23.52 -6.86
C LEU A 198 -18.34 23.53 -6.25
N ALA A 199 -19.14 22.51 -6.52
CA ALA A 199 -20.41 22.35 -5.81
C ALA A 199 -20.16 21.96 -4.34
N PRO A 200 -20.98 22.44 -3.38
CA PRO A 200 -20.89 21.93 -2.00
C PRO A 200 -21.23 20.44 -1.97
N PHE A 201 -20.52 19.71 -1.15
CA PHE A 201 -20.71 18.25 -1.02
C PHE A 201 -20.41 17.81 0.41
N ASP A 202 -21.35 17.08 0.98
CA ASP A 202 -21.24 16.44 2.29
C ASP A 202 -21.39 14.93 2.09
N PRO A 203 -20.38 14.11 2.36
CA PRO A 203 -20.50 12.65 2.28
C PRO A 203 -21.60 12.13 3.22
N ASP A 204 -22.36 11.12 2.80
CA ASP A 204 -23.45 10.50 3.59
C ASP A 204 -22.92 9.65 4.78
N GLY A 205 -21.60 9.65 5.00
CA GLY A 205 -20.95 8.92 6.08
C GLY A 205 -19.97 7.86 5.55
N GLY A 206 -19.85 6.73 6.26
CA GLY A 206 -18.96 5.63 5.88
C GLY A 206 -19.57 4.70 4.84
N GLY A 207 -18.72 3.91 4.19
CA GLY A 207 -19.14 2.91 3.22
C GLY A 207 -18.03 2.45 2.29
N VAL A 208 -18.40 1.69 1.25
CA VAL A 208 -17.46 1.30 0.20
C VAL A 208 -17.11 2.53 -0.63
N HIS A 209 -15.82 2.85 -0.68
CA HIS A 209 -15.32 4.02 -1.41
C HIS A 209 -14.50 3.65 -2.66
N ALA A 210 -14.02 2.39 -2.75
CA ALA A 210 -13.34 1.91 -3.95
C ALA A 210 -13.54 0.41 -4.15
N ALA A 211 -13.49 -0.02 -5.41
CA ALA A 211 -13.43 -1.41 -5.82
C ALA A 211 -12.44 -1.55 -6.96
N GLY A 212 -11.66 -2.65 -6.96
CA GLY A 212 -10.56 -2.78 -7.90
C GLY A 212 -9.99 -4.17 -8.02
N VAL A 213 -8.80 -4.22 -8.59
CA VAL A 213 -8.00 -5.43 -8.77
C VAL A 213 -6.52 -5.12 -8.54
N SER A 214 -5.81 -6.04 -7.93
CA SER A 214 -4.38 -5.98 -7.74
C SER A 214 -3.72 -7.23 -8.33
N SER A 215 -2.54 -7.08 -8.93
CA SER A 215 -1.73 -8.17 -9.47
C SER A 215 -0.29 -7.98 -9.07
N GLY A 216 0.38 -9.04 -8.66
CA GLY A 216 1.77 -9.04 -8.24
C GLY A 216 2.58 -10.17 -8.86
N LEU A 217 3.85 -9.91 -9.07
CA LEU A 217 4.82 -10.91 -9.53
C LEU A 217 6.11 -10.75 -8.74
N THR A 218 6.49 -11.82 -8.04
CA THR A 218 7.80 -11.94 -7.39
C THR A 218 8.60 -12.99 -8.13
N VAL A 219 9.80 -12.64 -8.58
CA VAL A 219 10.71 -13.54 -9.31
C VAL A 219 12.05 -13.57 -8.59
N ARG A 220 12.50 -14.75 -8.20
CA ARG A 220 13.87 -14.97 -7.75
C ARG A 220 14.79 -15.11 -8.97
N ALA A 221 15.67 -14.15 -9.18
CA ALA A 221 16.57 -14.09 -10.33
C ALA A 221 17.93 -14.72 -10.02
N GLY A 222 18.32 -14.84 -8.76
CA GLY A 222 19.55 -15.47 -8.30
C GLY A 222 19.34 -16.33 -7.05
N ARG A 223 20.42 -16.69 -6.39
CA ARG A 223 20.36 -17.45 -5.12
C ARG A 223 19.74 -16.62 -4.01
N ASP A 224 20.13 -15.36 -3.92
CA ASP A 224 19.87 -14.50 -2.78
C ASP A 224 19.14 -13.19 -3.18
N TRP A 225 18.81 -13.00 -4.45
CA TRP A 225 18.16 -11.79 -4.91
C TRP A 225 17.04 -12.05 -5.92
N GLY A 226 16.15 -11.12 -6.02
CA GLY A 226 15.02 -11.19 -6.94
C GLY A 226 14.37 -9.83 -7.18
N VAL A 227 13.27 -9.89 -7.90
CA VAL A 227 12.46 -8.72 -8.29
C VAL A 227 11.05 -8.93 -7.81
N ASN A 228 10.47 -7.88 -7.25
CA ASN A 228 9.04 -7.78 -6.95
C ASN A 228 8.44 -6.68 -7.80
N GLY A 229 7.38 -6.97 -8.52
CA GLY A 229 6.65 -6.00 -9.32
C GLY A 229 5.15 -6.14 -9.13
N TYR A 230 4.41 -5.05 -9.30
CA TYR A 230 2.96 -5.07 -9.22
C TYR A 230 2.28 -4.04 -10.11
N ALA A 231 1.01 -4.27 -10.37
CA ALA A 231 0.08 -3.31 -10.94
C ALA A 231 -1.28 -3.42 -10.26
N GLY A 232 -1.92 -2.29 -10.03
CA GLY A 232 -3.23 -2.19 -9.40
C GLY A 232 -4.12 -1.19 -10.13
N TYR A 233 -5.41 -1.42 -10.04
CA TYR A 233 -6.45 -0.52 -10.50
C TYR A 233 -7.58 -0.51 -9.48
N ASP A 234 -7.92 0.67 -8.99
CA ASP A 234 -9.09 0.93 -8.16
C ASP A 234 -10.01 1.93 -8.87
N ARG A 235 -11.31 1.70 -8.79
CA ARG A 235 -12.32 2.67 -9.18
C ARG A 235 -13.02 3.17 -7.94
N LEU A 236 -12.98 4.48 -7.74
CA LEU A 236 -13.75 5.12 -6.69
C LEU A 236 -15.25 4.98 -6.97
N VAL A 237 -15.99 4.68 -5.91
CA VAL A 237 -17.45 4.45 -5.94
C VAL A 237 -18.11 5.22 -4.78
N GLY A 238 -19.44 5.16 -4.68
CA GLY A 238 -20.18 5.80 -3.59
C GLY A 238 -19.93 7.32 -3.51
N ASP A 239 -19.76 7.82 -2.30
CA ASP A 239 -19.52 9.23 -2.01
C ASP A 239 -18.20 9.73 -2.59
N ALA A 240 -17.14 8.94 -2.51
CA ALA A 240 -15.87 9.27 -3.12
C ALA A 240 -16.02 9.61 -4.62
N ALA A 241 -16.78 8.79 -5.36
CA ALA A 241 -17.01 9.02 -6.78
C ALA A 241 -17.95 10.19 -7.08
N ARG A 242 -18.81 10.59 -6.12
CA ARG A 242 -19.75 11.71 -6.26
C ARG A 242 -19.12 13.06 -5.93
N SER A 243 -18.04 13.05 -5.14
CA SER A 243 -17.36 14.27 -4.72
C SER A 243 -16.95 15.15 -5.91
N PRO A 244 -17.21 16.47 -5.87
CA PRO A 244 -16.72 17.41 -6.87
C PRO A 244 -15.19 17.47 -6.94
N ILE A 245 -14.47 17.19 -5.85
CA ILE A 245 -13.02 17.08 -5.85
C ILE A 245 -12.57 16.00 -6.84
N VAL A 246 -13.24 14.85 -6.84
CA VAL A 246 -12.91 13.71 -7.70
C VAL A 246 -13.44 13.91 -9.13
N ARG A 247 -14.68 14.40 -9.27
CA ARG A 247 -15.34 14.55 -10.58
C ARG A 247 -14.76 15.67 -11.43
N ASP A 248 -14.49 16.82 -10.80
CA ASP A 248 -14.23 18.05 -11.50
C ASP A 248 -12.73 18.42 -11.48
N ARG A 249 -11.96 17.90 -10.52
CA ARG A 249 -10.52 18.18 -10.32
C ARG A 249 -9.65 16.93 -10.27
N GLY A 250 -10.24 15.75 -10.14
CA GLY A 250 -9.55 14.49 -9.94
C GLY A 250 -9.91 13.40 -10.94
N SER A 251 -9.83 12.16 -10.49
CA SER A 251 -10.18 10.98 -11.27
C SER A 251 -10.81 9.90 -10.38
N ARG A 252 -11.85 9.26 -10.90
CA ARG A 252 -12.39 8.03 -10.27
C ARG A 252 -11.52 6.82 -10.52
N ASN A 253 -10.71 6.86 -11.58
CA ASN A 253 -9.83 5.75 -11.95
C ASN A 253 -8.46 5.98 -11.32
N GLN A 254 -8.04 5.06 -10.48
CA GLN A 254 -6.81 5.15 -9.70
C GLN A 254 -5.93 3.95 -10.09
N PHE A 255 -4.81 4.22 -10.73
CA PHE A 255 -3.84 3.19 -11.10
C PHE A 255 -2.66 3.21 -10.13
N SER A 256 -2.03 2.07 -9.95
CA SER A 256 -0.79 1.95 -9.21
C SER A 256 0.12 0.93 -9.88
N ALA A 257 1.42 1.14 -9.81
CA ALA A 257 2.40 0.16 -10.27
C ALA A 257 3.71 0.38 -9.54
N GLY A 258 4.47 -0.69 -9.31
CA GLY A 258 5.75 -0.60 -8.64
C GLY A 258 6.70 -1.71 -9.04
N LEU A 259 7.99 -1.45 -8.84
CA LEU A 259 9.06 -2.39 -9.04
C LEU A 259 10.12 -2.22 -7.96
N ALA A 260 10.54 -3.33 -7.34
CA ALA A 260 11.58 -3.36 -6.32
C ALA A 260 12.54 -4.52 -6.56
N LEU A 261 13.80 -4.32 -6.18
CA LEU A 261 14.78 -5.38 -6.03
C LEU A 261 14.79 -5.80 -4.56
N PHE A 262 14.93 -7.09 -4.31
CA PHE A 262 15.10 -7.63 -2.96
C PHE A 262 16.31 -8.54 -2.84
N TYR A 263 16.84 -8.62 -1.63
CA TYR A 263 17.93 -9.51 -1.25
C TYR A 263 17.55 -10.32 -0.02
N GLU A 264 17.92 -11.59 -0.02
CA GLU A 264 17.73 -12.51 1.11
C GLU A 264 19.06 -12.90 1.74
N PHE A 265 19.12 -12.90 3.07
CA PHE A 265 20.29 -13.36 3.80
C PHE A 265 19.86 -14.13 5.06
N ARG A 266 20.74 -15.01 5.50
CA ARG A 266 20.52 -15.80 6.72
C ARG A 266 21.05 -15.08 7.93
N VAL A 267 20.25 -15.06 8.99
CA VAL A 267 20.63 -14.56 10.32
C VAL A 267 20.52 -15.72 11.29
N GLY A 268 21.65 -16.10 11.90
CA GLY A 268 21.67 -17.01 13.03
C GLY A 268 21.35 -16.23 14.30
N LEU A 269 20.31 -16.60 15.02
CA LEU A 269 20.02 -16.17 16.39
C LEU A 269 20.29 -17.31 17.35
#